data_f66acae3f6972afcbed271c9733ddf4c
#
_entry.id   f66acae3f6972afcbed271c9733ddf4c
#
_cell.length_a   1.000
_cell.length_b   1.000
_cell.length_c   1.000
_cell.angle_alpha   90.00
_cell.angle_beta   90.00
_cell.angle_gamma   90.00
#
_symmetry.space_group_name_H-M   'P 1'
#
loop_
_entity.id
_entity.type
_entity.pdbx_description
1 polymer ?
#
loop_
_entity_poly.entity_id
_entity_poly.type
_entity_poly.pdbx_seq_one_letter_code
_entity_poly.pdbx_strand_id
1 'polypeptide(L)'
;MTKLKTAIAQAQARGDQATAEKLQKQLKQAKATTSSSTQSAKATSYTTKSHYIYGSSDSTFFENFLPAFLGFFVFFFVFLISGVSLLNERTTGTLSRLLATPIRRSEIIMGYLIGYGGFAIIQTVLTVVFTITVFKIHLVGSIWLVFLTNLLLALVALTLGIFISTFANSEFQMIQFIPLIVVPQIFFAGLVPVDGMASWLQAIAHIMPLYYGANALTAVVTKGAGLGDIGVNLLILVGFMVVLTMLNIVGMKRYRKV
;
A
#
# COMPACT_ATOMS: atom_id res chain seq x y z
N MET A 1 21.95 -36.54 -32.96
CA MET A 1 21.08 -37.50 -33.68
C MET A 1 21.09 -37.32 -35.19
N THR A 2 20.96 -36.10 -35.69
CA THR A 2 20.94 -35.79 -37.13
C THR A 2 22.23 -36.18 -37.83
N LYS A 3 23.40 -35.89 -37.25
CA LYS A 3 24.74 -36.24 -37.81
C LYS A 3 24.99 -37.75 -37.94
N LEU A 4 24.45 -38.56 -37.01
CA LEU A 4 24.59 -40.01 -37.08
C LEU A 4 23.72 -40.63 -38.19
N LYS A 5 22.54 -40.10 -38.40
CA LYS A 5 21.65 -40.53 -39.51
C LYS A 5 22.24 -40.18 -40.88
N THR A 6 22.87 -39.01 -41.02
CA THR A 6 23.58 -38.63 -42.24
C THR A 6 24.80 -39.51 -42.50
N ALA A 7 25.56 -39.86 -41.47
CA ALA A 7 26.70 -40.73 -41.60
C ALA A 7 26.31 -42.20 -41.99
N ILE A 8 25.16 -42.68 -41.49
CA ILE A 8 24.60 -44.00 -41.86
C ILE A 8 24.21 -44.01 -43.36
N ALA A 9 23.51 -42.93 -43.83
CA ALA A 9 23.13 -42.80 -45.23
C ALA A 9 24.35 -42.71 -46.16
N GLN A 10 25.40 -42.04 -45.75
CA GLN A 10 26.66 -41.96 -46.51
C GLN A 10 27.43 -43.28 -46.56
N ALA A 11 27.47 -44.05 -45.46
CA ALA A 11 28.09 -45.37 -45.42
C ALA A 11 27.32 -46.38 -46.29
N GLN A 12 26.00 -46.32 -46.30
CA GLN A 12 25.17 -47.14 -47.18
C GLN A 12 25.36 -46.82 -48.66
N ALA A 13 25.50 -45.52 -49.01
CA ALA A 13 25.77 -45.08 -50.38
C ALA A 13 27.15 -45.47 -50.88
N ARG A 14 28.12 -45.75 -49.98
CA ARG A 14 29.49 -46.21 -50.34
C ARG A 14 29.63 -47.75 -50.34
N GLY A 15 28.55 -48.50 -50.07
CA GLY A 15 28.58 -49.96 -50.06
C GLY A 15 29.28 -50.59 -48.86
N ASP A 16 29.59 -49.78 -47.82
CA ASP A 16 30.29 -50.24 -46.62
C ASP A 16 29.30 -50.70 -45.56
N GLN A 17 28.77 -51.91 -45.72
CA GLN A 17 27.77 -52.52 -44.85
C GLN A 17 28.24 -52.67 -43.39
N ALA A 18 29.52 -52.96 -43.18
CA ALA A 18 30.07 -53.19 -41.85
C ALA A 18 30.07 -51.87 -40.99
N THR A 19 30.39 -50.79 -41.66
CA THR A 19 30.37 -49.44 -41.02
C THR A 19 28.96 -48.95 -40.79
N ALA A 20 28.02 -49.22 -41.69
CA ALA A 20 26.61 -48.87 -41.56
C ALA A 20 25.95 -49.61 -40.36
N GLU A 21 26.27 -50.91 -40.16
CA GLU A 21 25.75 -51.70 -39.01
C GLU A 21 26.31 -51.20 -37.68
N LYS A 22 27.59 -50.86 -37.60
CA LYS A 22 28.19 -50.27 -36.38
C LYS A 22 27.52 -48.96 -36.00
N LEU A 23 27.30 -48.09 -36.97
CA LEU A 23 26.62 -46.81 -36.75
C LEU A 23 25.13 -46.96 -36.38
N GLN A 24 24.44 -47.96 -36.93
CA GLN A 24 23.08 -48.32 -36.51
C GLN A 24 23.01 -48.85 -35.07
N LYS A 25 23.98 -49.70 -34.65
CA LYS A 25 24.08 -50.14 -33.25
C LYS A 25 24.31 -48.97 -32.29
N GLN A 26 25.19 -48.05 -32.66
CA GLN A 26 25.44 -46.84 -31.87
C GLN A 26 24.19 -45.95 -31.78
N LEU A 27 23.44 -45.83 -32.85
CA LEU A 27 22.16 -45.05 -32.86
C LEU A 27 21.09 -45.72 -31.98
N LYS A 28 21.01 -47.07 -31.99
CA LYS A 28 20.14 -47.84 -31.10
C LYS A 28 20.54 -47.66 -29.63
N GLN A 29 21.84 -47.75 -29.31
CA GLN A 29 22.33 -47.51 -27.94
C GLN A 29 22.09 -46.07 -27.48
N ALA A 30 22.36 -45.08 -28.32
CA ALA A 30 22.10 -43.69 -27.99
C ALA A 30 20.58 -43.41 -27.77
N LYS A 31 19.70 -44.04 -28.53
CA LYS A 31 18.25 -44.00 -28.31
C LYS A 31 17.84 -44.67 -27.01
N ALA A 32 18.41 -45.83 -26.67
CA ALA A 32 18.13 -46.56 -25.42
C ALA A 32 18.58 -45.73 -24.19
N THR A 33 19.75 -45.09 -24.26
CA THR A 33 20.27 -44.22 -23.19
C THR A 33 19.42 -42.96 -23.02
N THR A 34 18.91 -42.36 -24.11
CA THR A 34 18.01 -41.21 -24.05
C THR A 34 16.63 -41.58 -23.50
N SER A 35 16.15 -42.82 -23.81
CA SER A 35 14.88 -43.30 -23.29
C SER A 35 14.93 -43.62 -21.79
N SER A 36 16.07 -44.16 -21.31
CA SER A 36 16.27 -44.44 -19.88
C SER A 36 16.51 -43.20 -19.05
N SER A 37 17.12 -42.14 -19.60
CA SER A 37 17.25 -40.85 -18.91
C SER A 37 15.91 -40.07 -18.83
N THR A 38 14.97 -40.29 -19.77
CA THR A 38 13.64 -39.68 -19.71
C THR A 38 12.70 -40.42 -18.75
N GLN A 39 12.99 -41.67 -18.40
CA GLN A 39 12.16 -42.47 -17.51
C GLN A 39 12.57 -42.35 -16.03
N SER A 40 13.74 -41.74 -15.73
CA SER A 40 14.22 -41.55 -14.36
C SER A 40 13.84 -40.16 -13.76
N ALA A 41 13.27 -39.26 -14.56
CA ALA A 41 12.59 -38.10 -14.04
C ALA A 41 11.10 -38.44 -13.78
N LYS A 42 10.86 -39.34 -12.81
CA LYS A 42 9.58 -39.42 -12.14
C LYS A 42 9.41 -38.03 -11.48
N ALA A 43 8.75 -37.13 -12.18
CA ALA A 43 8.31 -35.87 -11.58
C ALA A 43 7.50 -36.26 -10.33
N THR A 44 8.12 -36.13 -9.18
CA THR A 44 7.42 -36.23 -7.92
C THR A 44 6.43 -35.08 -7.96
N SER A 45 5.20 -35.37 -8.35
CA SER A 45 4.09 -34.44 -8.31
C SER A 45 3.86 -34.12 -6.83
N TYR A 46 4.54 -33.07 -6.35
CA TYR A 46 4.21 -32.51 -5.06
C TYR A 46 2.84 -31.88 -5.20
N THR A 47 1.81 -32.56 -4.73
CA THR A 47 0.51 -31.95 -4.51
C THR A 47 0.63 -31.08 -3.28
N THR A 48 1.04 -29.84 -3.47
CA THR A 48 1.06 -28.85 -2.41
C THR A 48 -0.39 -28.53 -2.08
N LYS A 49 -0.91 -29.06 -0.98
CA LYS A 49 -2.17 -28.59 -0.40
C LYS A 49 -1.86 -27.25 0.28
N SER A 50 -2.13 -26.16 -0.40
CA SER A 50 -2.08 -24.83 0.19
C SER A 50 -3.17 -24.74 1.24
N HIS A 51 -2.79 -24.65 2.51
CA HIS A 51 -3.72 -24.38 3.60
C HIS A 51 -3.71 -22.86 3.81
N TYR A 52 -4.73 -22.19 3.29
CA TYR A 52 -4.86 -20.75 3.49
C TYR A 52 -5.35 -20.50 4.92
N ILE A 53 -4.55 -19.81 5.73
CA ILE A 53 -4.92 -19.38 7.09
C ILE A 53 -5.92 -18.22 7.00
N TYR A 54 -5.78 -17.39 5.96
CA TYR A 54 -6.66 -16.27 5.65
C TYR A 54 -6.83 -16.15 4.13
N GLY A 55 -8.05 -15.83 3.66
CA GLY A 55 -8.36 -15.73 2.23
C GLY A 55 -8.69 -17.08 1.57
N SER A 56 -8.84 -17.07 0.27
CA SER A 56 -9.11 -18.25 -0.56
C SER A 56 -8.12 -18.35 -1.73
N SER A 57 -8.10 -19.52 -2.42
CA SER A 57 -7.32 -19.68 -3.66
C SER A 57 -7.67 -18.67 -4.75
N ASP A 58 -8.87 -18.10 -4.67
CA ASP A 58 -9.44 -17.18 -5.65
C ASP A 58 -9.24 -15.72 -5.25
N SER A 59 -8.61 -15.45 -4.07
CA SER A 59 -8.32 -14.08 -3.63
C SER A 59 -7.36 -13.41 -4.60
N THR A 60 -7.85 -12.41 -5.31
CA THR A 60 -7.07 -11.62 -6.24
C THR A 60 -6.05 -10.77 -5.49
N PHE A 61 -4.86 -10.57 -6.08
CA PHE A 61 -3.82 -9.65 -5.54
C PHE A 61 -4.43 -8.30 -5.13
N PHE A 62 -5.39 -7.79 -5.92
CA PHE A 62 -6.08 -6.54 -5.67
C PHE A 62 -6.89 -6.55 -4.35
N GLU A 63 -7.55 -7.64 -4.00
CA GLU A 63 -8.35 -7.75 -2.76
C GLU A 63 -7.51 -7.59 -1.50
N ASN A 64 -6.26 -8.04 -1.53
CA ASN A 64 -5.33 -7.91 -0.40
C ASN A 64 -4.85 -6.47 -0.19
N PHE A 65 -4.76 -5.67 -1.27
CA PHE A 65 -4.32 -4.27 -1.20
C PHE A 65 -5.46 -3.28 -1.01
N LEU A 66 -6.67 -3.70 -1.30
CA LEU A 66 -7.83 -2.82 -1.32
C LEU A 66 -8.10 -2.13 0.04
N PRO A 67 -7.93 -2.79 1.21
CA PRO A 67 -8.04 -2.12 2.50
C PRO A 67 -6.99 -1.01 2.70
N ALA A 68 -5.76 -1.24 2.26
CA ALA A 68 -4.70 -0.23 2.31
C ALA A 68 -5.00 0.96 1.38
N PHE A 69 -5.51 0.68 0.17
CA PHE A 69 -5.96 1.73 -0.76
C PHE A 69 -7.13 2.53 -0.21
N LEU A 70 -8.07 1.89 0.48
CA LEU A 70 -9.17 2.60 1.13
C LEU A 70 -8.64 3.64 2.12
N GLY A 71 -7.72 3.25 3.00
CA GLY A 71 -7.06 4.17 3.93
C GLY A 71 -6.28 5.27 3.19
N PHE A 72 -5.57 4.91 2.13
CA PHE A 72 -4.82 5.85 1.31
C PHE A 72 -5.72 6.91 0.67
N PHE A 73 -6.83 6.53 0.04
CA PHE A 73 -7.75 7.50 -0.58
C PHE A 73 -8.34 8.46 0.44
N VAL A 74 -8.75 7.97 1.61
CA VAL A 74 -9.25 8.82 2.69
C VAL A 74 -8.14 9.79 3.13
N PHE A 75 -6.94 9.29 3.39
CA PHE A 75 -5.80 10.09 3.80
C PHE A 75 -5.45 11.16 2.76
N PHE A 76 -5.33 10.76 1.49
CA PHE A 76 -4.94 11.64 0.39
C PHE A 76 -5.89 12.83 0.21
N PHE A 77 -7.19 12.55 0.09
CA PHE A 77 -8.17 13.62 -0.17
C PHE A 77 -8.33 14.56 1.02
N VAL A 78 -8.34 14.04 2.25
CA VAL A 78 -8.43 14.90 3.44
C VAL A 78 -7.17 15.76 3.59
N PHE A 79 -5.99 15.18 3.37
CA PHE A 79 -4.72 15.90 3.38
C PHE A 79 -4.70 17.04 2.33
N LEU A 80 -5.12 16.71 1.11
CA LEU A 80 -5.16 17.67 0.00
C LEU A 80 -6.10 18.83 0.32
N ILE A 81 -7.34 18.53 0.69
CA ILE A 81 -8.37 19.55 0.94
C ILE A 81 -7.97 20.43 2.12
N SER A 82 -7.54 19.85 3.23
CA SER A 82 -7.15 20.60 4.41
C SER A 82 -5.95 21.52 4.17
N GLY A 83 -4.96 21.01 3.43
CA GLY A 83 -3.74 21.75 3.12
C GLY A 83 -3.99 22.93 2.18
N VAL A 84 -4.72 22.69 1.08
CA VAL A 84 -5.04 23.75 0.10
C VAL A 84 -6.01 24.79 0.70
N SER A 85 -7.02 24.35 1.44
CA SER A 85 -8.00 25.25 2.04
C SER A 85 -7.36 26.23 3.03
N LEU A 86 -6.51 25.73 3.94
CA LEU A 86 -5.84 26.62 4.90
C LEU A 86 -4.85 27.56 4.21
N LEU A 87 -4.14 27.08 3.18
CA LEU A 87 -3.29 27.94 2.38
C LEU A 87 -4.07 29.06 1.71
N ASN A 88 -5.22 28.74 1.13
CA ASN A 88 -6.10 29.72 0.48
C ASN A 88 -6.59 30.77 1.48
N GLU A 89 -7.00 30.39 2.69
CA GLU A 89 -7.38 31.33 3.74
C GLU A 89 -6.23 32.26 4.17
N ARG A 90 -4.99 31.79 4.07
CA ARG A 90 -3.79 32.60 4.34
C ARG A 90 -3.52 33.60 3.22
N THR A 91 -3.58 33.15 1.97
CA THR A 91 -3.27 33.99 0.80
C THR A 91 -4.33 35.02 0.53
N THR A 92 -5.60 34.73 0.84
CA THR A 92 -6.71 35.68 0.74
C THR A 92 -6.83 36.64 1.92
N GLY A 93 -6.01 36.45 2.97
CA GLY A 93 -6.01 37.30 4.15
C GLY A 93 -7.11 37.01 5.15
N THR A 94 -7.94 35.98 4.94
CA THR A 94 -8.99 35.57 5.87
C THR A 94 -8.42 35.19 7.23
N LEU A 95 -7.34 34.41 7.23
CA LEU A 95 -6.64 34.01 8.46
C LEU A 95 -6.07 35.22 9.22
N SER A 96 -5.53 36.24 8.53
CA SER A 96 -5.00 37.44 9.19
C SER A 96 -6.09 38.26 9.86
N ARG A 97 -7.27 38.37 9.24
CA ARG A 97 -8.44 38.99 9.85
C ARG A 97 -8.92 38.23 11.08
N LEU A 98 -8.92 36.90 11.02
CA LEU A 98 -9.28 36.06 12.16
C LEU A 98 -8.30 36.22 13.32
N LEU A 99 -7.01 36.30 13.04
CA LEU A 99 -5.95 36.50 14.04
C LEU A 99 -5.96 37.92 14.67
N ALA A 100 -6.64 38.92 14.03
CA ALA A 100 -6.84 40.25 14.59
C ALA A 100 -7.93 40.27 15.66
N THR A 101 -8.77 39.22 15.74
CA THR A 101 -9.81 39.09 16.80
C THR A 101 -9.17 38.53 18.09
N PRO A 102 -9.83 38.73 19.28
CA PRO A 102 -9.29 38.24 20.55
C PRO A 102 -9.50 36.72 20.75
N ILE A 103 -9.33 35.92 19.68
CA ILE A 103 -9.45 34.45 19.69
C ILE A 103 -8.10 33.79 19.97
N ARG A 104 -8.12 32.70 20.72
CA ARG A 104 -6.89 31.90 20.97
C ARG A 104 -6.55 31.04 19.76
N ARG A 105 -5.26 30.84 19.50
CA ARG A 105 -4.77 30.01 18.38
C ARG A 105 -5.27 28.57 18.43
N SER A 106 -5.39 28.02 19.65
CA SER A 106 -5.95 26.69 19.86
C SER A 106 -7.43 26.62 19.41
N GLU A 107 -8.20 27.68 19.63
CA GLU A 107 -9.60 27.77 19.20
C GLU A 107 -9.72 27.79 17.68
N ILE A 108 -8.79 28.49 17.00
CA ILE A 108 -8.74 28.52 15.54
C ILE A 108 -8.42 27.11 14.99
N ILE A 109 -7.37 26.45 15.51
CA ILE A 109 -7.03 25.10 15.07
C ILE A 109 -8.15 24.11 15.38
N MET A 110 -8.78 24.19 16.56
CA MET A 110 -9.93 23.34 16.89
C MET A 110 -11.13 23.61 15.98
N GLY A 111 -11.35 24.88 15.61
CA GLY A 111 -12.38 25.24 14.61
C GLY A 111 -12.14 24.58 13.26
N TYR A 112 -10.88 24.56 12.78
CA TYR A 112 -10.51 23.85 11.54
C TYR A 112 -10.68 22.34 11.69
N LEU A 113 -10.28 21.76 12.81
CA LEU A 113 -10.44 20.32 13.06
C LEU A 113 -11.91 19.91 13.08
N ILE A 114 -12.79 20.73 13.66
CA ILE A 114 -14.23 20.45 13.70
C ILE A 114 -14.85 20.66 12.30
N GLY A 115 -14.54 21.75 11.63
CA GLY A 115 -15.10 22.08 10.31
C GLY A 115 -14.69 21.09 9.23
N TYR A 116 -13.39 20.91 9.04
CA TYR A 116 -12.88 19.94 8.06
C TYR A 116 -13.03 18.48 8.54
N GLY A 117 -13.10 18.26 9.87
CA GLY A 117 -13.42 16.96 10.45
C GLY A 117 -14.82 16.51 10.08
N GLY A 118 -15.81 17.41 10.07
CA GLY A 118 -17.15 17.11 9.56
C GLY A 118 -17.12 16.65 8.10
N PHE A 119 -16.35 17.33 7.24
CA PHE A 119 -16.12 16.91 5.87
C PHE A 119 -15.43 15.54 5.79
N ALA A 120 -14.41 15.31 6.63
CA ALA A 120 -13.69 14.05 6.70
C ALA A 120 -14.60 12.87 7.08
N ILE A 121 -15.59 13.08 7.96
CA ILE A 121 -16.61 12.09 8.31
C ILE A 121 -17.44 11.72 7.07
N ILE A 122 -17.97 12.71 6.36
CA ILE A 122 -18.78 12.49 5.15
C ILE A 122 -17.97 11.74 4.11
N GLN A 123 -16.73 12.16 3.85
CA GLN A 123 -15.83 11.49 2.90
C GLN A 123 -15.53 10.05 3.33
N THR A 124 -15.27 9.81 4.61
CA THR A 124 -15.01 8.46 5.13
C THR A 124 -16.21 7.54 4.92
N VAL A 125 -17.42 8.01 5.23
CA VAL A 125 -18.66 7.26 4.98
C VAL A 125 -18.81 6.94 3.50
N LEU A 126 -18.67 7.94 2.62
CA LEU A 126 -18.74 7.74 1.17
C LEU A 126 -17.73 6.71 0.68
N THR A 127 -16.48 6.82 1.09
CA THR A 127 -15.41 5.92 0.65
C THR A 127 -15.64 4.50 1.15
N VAL A 128 -16.03 4.32 2.41
CA VAL A 128 -16.31 2.99 2.99
C VAL A 128 -17.53 2.34 2.30
N VAL A 129 -18.63 3.08 2.15
CA VAL A 129 -19.83 2.60 1.47
C VAL A 129 -19.53 2.24 0.01
N PHE A 130 -18.83 3.13 -0.72
CA PHE A 130 -18.42 2.88 -2.09
C PHE A 130 -17.58 1.60 -2.21
N THR A 131 -16.61 1.43 -1.30
CA THR A 131 -15.70 0.29 -1.30
C THR A 131 -16.46 -1.03 -1.10
N ILE A 132 -17.43 -1.06 -0.18
CA ILE A 132 -18.24 -2.25 0.10
C ILE A 132 -19.21 -2.54 -1.05
N THR A 133 -19.87 -1.50 -1.59
CA THR A 133 -20.94 -1.70 -2.59
C THR A 133 -20.40 -1.99 -3.98
N VAL A 134 -19.34 -1.28 -4.40
CA VAL A 134 -18.79 -1.39 -5.76
C VAL A 134 -17.78 -2.52 -5.86
N PHE A 135 -16.83 -2.59 -4.93
CA PHE A 135 -15.80 -3.64 -4.96
C PHE A 135 -16.26 -4.95 -4.32
N LYS A 136 -17.44 -4.98 -3.66
CA LYS A 136 -18.03 -6.18 -3.03
C LYS A 136 -17.04 -6.93 -2.15
N ILE A 137 -16.23 -6.18 -1.39
CA ILE A 137 -15.22 -6.77 -0.50
C ILE A 137 -15.91 -7.63 0.55
N HIS A 138 -15.42 -8.85 0.73
CA HIS A 138 -15.79 -9.69 1.86
C HIS A 138 -15.16 -9.13 3.14
N LEU A 139 -15.94 -8.33 3.84
CA LEU A 139 -15.54 -7.80 5.14
C LEU A 139 -15.68 -8.90 6.20
N VAL A 140 -14.57 -9.43 6.68
CA VAL A 140 -14.56 -10.47 7.73
C VAL A 140 -14.82 -9.84 9.11
N GLY A 141 -14.31 -8.65 9.33
CA GLY A 141 -14.41 -7.94 10.60
C GLY A 141 -15.57 -6.95 10.70
N SER A 142 -15.54 -6.12 11.74
CA SER A 142 -16.58 -5.12 12.00
C SER A 142 -16.42 -3.86 11.13
N ILE A 143 -17.50 -3.47 10.45
CA ILE A 143 -17.56 -2.23 9.65
C ILE A 143 -17.29 -0.99 10.50
N TRP A 144 -17.67 -1.01 11.78
CA TRP A 144 -17.40 0.09 12.71
C TRP A 144 -15.92 0.31 12.97
N LEU A 145 -15.12 -0.78 13.01
CA LEU A 145 -13.68 -0.69 13.17
C LEU A 145 -13.02 -0.14 11.91
N VAL A 146 -13.53 -0.53 10.71
CA VAL A 146 -13.08 0.05 9.44
C VAL A 146 -13.37 1.55 9.42
N PHE A 147 -14.59 1.95 9.81
CA PHE A 147 -14.96 3.37 9.87
C PHE A 147 -14.12 4.14 10.88
N LEU A 148 -13.95 3.61 12.10
CA LEU A 148 -13.14 4.24 13.16
C LEU A 148 -11.69 4.44 12.73
N THR A 149 -11.08 3.40 12.15
CA THR A 149 -9.69 3.47 11.66
C THR A 149 -9.52 4.51 10.56
N ASN A 150 -10.43 4.52 9.58
CA ASN A 150 -10.42 5.52 8.51
C ASN A 150 -10.66 6.94 9.03
N LEU A 151 -11.55 7.11 10.00
CA LEU A 151 -11.81 8.42 10.60
C LEU A 151 -10.59 8.95 11.35
N LEU A 152 -9.93 8.10 12.16
CA LEU A 152 -8.68 8.49 12.83
C LEU A 152 -7.59 8.84 11.82
N LEU A 153 -7.45 8.04 10.76
CA LEU A 153 -6.50 8.30 9.70
C LEU A 153 -6.81 9.61 8.97
N ALA A 154 -8.09 9.92 8.74
CA ALA A 154 -8.55 11.18 8.16
C ALA A 154 -8.19 12.37 9.05
N LEU A 155 -8.36 12.27 10.38
CA LEU A 155 -7.99 13.32 11.32
C LEU A 155 -6.47 13.54 11.37
N VAL A 156 -5.67 12.48 11.27
CA VAL A 156 -4.21 12.60 11.13
C VAL A 156 -3.86 13.30 9.81
N ALA A 157 -4.48 12.91 8.70
CA ALA A 157 -4.28 13.55 7.40
C ALA A 157 -4.65 15.03 7.43
N LEU A 158 -5.77 15.37 8.08
CA LEU A 158 -6.23 16.74 8.29
C LEU A 158 -5.18 17.58 9.03
N THR A 159 -4.71 17.09 10.17
CA THR A 159 -3.69 17.79 10.98
C THR A 159 -2.36 17.93 10.25
N LEU A 160 -1.97 16.90 9.48
CA LEU A 160 -0.76 16.92 8.66
C LEU A 160 -0.89 17.91 7.49
N GLY A 161 -2.04 17.96 6.82
CA GLY A 161 -2.32 18.91 5.74
C GLY A 161 -2.25 20.36 6.22
N ILE A 162 -2.88 20.67 7.36
CA ILE A 162 -2.78 21.97 8.02
C ILE A 162 -1.31 22.29 8.34
N PHE A 163 -0.56 21.33 8.89
CA PHE A 163 0.85 21.52 9.25
C PHE A 163 1.72 21.84 8.01
N ILE A 164 1.61 21.05 6.96
CA ILE A 164 2.39 21.25 5.73
C ILE A 164 2.02 22.56 5.05
N SER A 165 0.75 22.98 5.08
CA SER A 165 0.33 24.27 4.52
C SER A 165 1.06 25.46 5.16
N THR A 166 1.55 25.32 6.40
CA THR A 166 2.28 26.39 7.06
C THR A 166 3.64 26.71 6.39
N PHE A 167 4.18 25.77 5.63
CA PHE A 167 5.44 25.91 4.90
C PHE A 167 5.24 26.31 3.43
N ALA A 168 4.03 26.18 2.90
CA ALA A 168 3.71 26.59 1.54
C ALA A 168 3.41 28.08 1.47
N ASN A 169 3.95 28.77 0.47
CA ASN A 169 3.68 30.20 0.21
C ASN A 169 2.75 30.41 -1.00
N SER A 170 2.49 29.39 -1.79
CA SER A 170 1.61 29.41 -2.95
C SER A 170 0.90 28.07 -3.13
N GLU A 171 -0.24 28.08 -3.83
CA GLU A 171 -0.98 26.86 -4.18
C GLU A 171 -0.11 25.88 -4.98
N PHE A 172 0.73 26.40 -5.90
CA PHE A 172 1.67 25.59 -6.67
C PHE A 172 2.66 24.85 -5.77
N GLN A 173 3.20 25.53 -4.76
CA GLN A 173 4.12 24.92 -3.79
C GLN A 173 3.40 23.86 -2.94
N MET A 174 2.14 24.11 -2.54
CA MET A 174 1.35 23.13 -1.82
C MET A 174 1.11 21.86 -2.65
N ILE A 175 0.78 22.03 -3.94
CA ILE A 175 0.62 20.91 -4.88
C ILE A 175 1.90 20.08 -5.00
N GLN A 176 3.06 20.72 -4.99
CA GLN A 176 4.35 20.00 -5.01
C GLN A 176 4.64 19.23 -3.71
N PHE A 177 4.16 19.72 -2.55
CA PHE A 177 4.31 19.00 -1.28
C PHE A 177 3.42 17.76 -1.19
N ILE A 178 2.29 17.73 -1.93
CA ILE A 178 1.38 16.58 -1.92
C ILE A 178 2.10 15.29 -2.31
N PRO A 179 2.70 15.15 -3.52
CA PRO A 179 3.40 13.92 -3.88
C PRO A 179 4.60 13.64 -2.96
N LEU A 180 5.30 14.67 -2.49
CA LEU A 180 6.44 14.50 -1.60
C LEU A 180 6.07 13.83 -0.27
N ILE A 181 4.88 14.15 0.27
CA ILE A 181 4.41 13.60 1.53
C ILE A 181 3.63 12.31 1.33
N VAL A 182 2.80 12.23 0.28
CA VAL A 182 1.83 11.14 0.10
C VAL A 182 2.46 9.92 -0.56
N VAL A 183 3.38 10.10 -1.52
CA VAL A 183 4.01 8.96 -2.22
C VAL A 183 4.81 8.06 -1.27
N PRO A 184 5.64 8.58 -0.35
CA PRO A 184 6.28 7.72 0.64
C PRO A 184 5.26 6.98 1.52
N GLN A 185 4.17 7.62 1.89
CA GLN A 185 3.14 7.01 2.73
C GLN A 185 2.48 5.79 2.08
N ILE A 186 2.07 5.90 0.79
CA ILE A 186 1.45 4.77 0.09
C ILE A 186 2.45 3.61 -0.09
N PHE A 187 3.73 3.93 -0.30
CA PHE A 187 4.77 2.91 -0.45
C PHE A 187 4.87 2.02 0.79
N PHE A 188 4.79 2.61 1.98
CA PHE A 188 4.83 1.89 3.26
C PHE A 188 3.45 1.42 3.76
N ALA A 189 2.37 1.73 3.06
CA ALA A 189 1.01 1.31 3.43
C ALA A 189 0.70 -0.18 3.14
N GLY A 190 1.72 -1.00 2.86
CA GLY A 190 1.54 -2.43 2.62
C GLY A 190 1.68 -2.85 1.16
N LEU A 191 2.05 -1.93 0.24
CA LEU A 191 2.43 -2.30 -1.14
C LEU A 191 3.65 -3.21 -1.17
N VAL A 192 4.60 -2.97 -0.27
CA VAL A 192 5.78 -3.81 -0.08
C VAL A 192 5.83 -4.25 1.38
N PRO A 193 6.05 -5.56 1.66
CA PRO A 193 6.16 -6.05 3.04
C PRO A 193 7.32 -5.36 3.76
N VAL A 194 7.02 -4.59 4.80
CA VAL A 194 8.02 -3.81 5.55
C VAL A 194 9.00 -4.73 6.28
N ASP A 195 8.53 -5.90 6.73
CA ASP A 195 9.35 -6.87 7.48
C ASP A 195 10.56 -7.41 6.69
N GLY A 196 10.49 -7.38 5.35
CA GLY A 196 11.58 -7.79 4.46
C GLY A 196 12.55 -6.67 4.06
N MET A 197 12.32 -5.43 4.50
CA MET A 197 13.14 -4.27 4.14
C MET A 197 14.36 -4.13 5.04
N ALA A 198 15.35 -3.34 4.58
CA ALA A 198 16.49 -2.96 5.40
C ALA A 198 16.03 -2.18 6.65
N SER A 199 16.73 -2.33 7.77
CA SER A 199 16.32 -1.77 9.07
C SER A 199 16.07 -0.26 9.06
N TRP A 200 16.81 0.50 8.25
CA TRP A 200 16.61 1.94 8.10
C TRP A 200 15.31 2.30 7.38
N LEU A 201 14.86 1.47 6.40
CA LEU A 201 13.57 1.63 5.73
C LEU A 201 12.41 1.29 6.66
N GLN A 202 12.57 0.24 7.49
CA GLN A 202 11.59 -0.08 8.54
C GLN A 202 11.42 1.08 9.51
N ALA A 203 12.51 1.74 9.93
CA ALA A 203 12.43 2.92 10.79
C ALA A 203 11.64 4.06 10.13
N ILE A 204 11.80 4.29 8.83
CA ILE A 204 11.02 5.29 8.08
C ILE A 204 9.53 4.90 8.04
N ALA A 205 9.22 3.62 7.79
CA ALA A 205 7.82 3.14 7.79
C ALA A 205 7.10 3.47 9.09
N HIS A 206 7.76 3.31 10.24
CA HIS A 206 7.19 3.59 11.56
C HIS A 206 6.94 5.09 11.83
N ILE A 207 7.53 5.99 11.04
CA ILE A 207 7.24 7.43 11.11
C ILE A 207 6.01 7.78 10.24
N MET A 208 5.53 6.86 9.40
CA MET A 208 4.43 7.11 8.47
C MET A 208 3.08 6.72 9.08
N PRO A 209 2.16 7.66 9.34
CA PRO A 209 0.85 7.34 9.92
C PRO A 209 0.01 6.40 9.07
N LEU A 210 0.10 6.47 7.74
CA LEU A 210 -0.64 5.57 6.85
C LEU A 210 -0.24 4.10 7.02
N TYR A 211 1.00 3.81 7.42
CA TYR A 211 1.45 2.46 7.75
C TYR A 211 0.56 1.81 8.83
N TYR A 212 0.28 2.52 9.91
CA TYR A 212 -0.56 2.01 11.01
C TYR A 212 -2.02 1.89 10.59
N GLY A 213 -2.53 2.87 9.85
CA GLY A 213 -3.90 2.84 9.33
C GLY A 213 -4.13 1.68 8.37
N ALA A 214 -3.22 1.47 7.42
CA ALA A 214 -3.30 0.39 6.45
C ALA A 214 -3.19 -0.99 7.10
N ASN A 215 -2.27 -1.16 8.07
CA ASN A 215 -2.14 -2.40 8.83
C ASN A 215 -3.41 -2.72 9.63
N ALA A 216 -3.98 -1.73 10.32
CA ALA A 216 -5.22 -1.90 11.05
C ALA A 216 -6.39 -2.24 10.12
N LEU A 217 -6.54 -1.53 8.99
CA LEU A 217 -7.59 -1.79 8.01
C LEU A 217 -7.46 -3.20 7.40
N THR A 218 -6.25 -3.58 7.00
CA THR A 218 -6.00 -4.92 6.47
C THR A 218 -6.30 -5.99 7.52
N ALA A 219 -5.89 -5.81 8.77
CA ALA A 219 -6.19 -6.75 9.84
C ALA A 219 -7.70 -6.91 10.07
N VAL A 220 -8.47 -5.81 10.09
CA VAL A 220 -9.92 -5.85 10.26
C VAL A 220 -10.60 -6.48 9.06
N VAL A 221 -10.27 -6.04 7.84
CA VAL A 221 -10.97 -6.48 6.61
C VAL A 221 -10.66 -7.93 6.27
N THR A 222 -9.38 -8.34 6.33
CA THR A 222 -8.96 -9.68 5.86
C THR A 222 -8.92 -10.72 6.98
N LYS A 223 -8.57 -10.33 8.22
CA LYS A 223 -8.40 -11.27 9.34
C LYS A 223 -9.54 -11.21 10.34
N GLY A 224 -10.46 -10.25 10.22
CA GLY A 224 -11.54 -10.07 11.18
C GLY A 224 -11.05 -9.61 12.56
N ALA A 225 -9.90 -8.92 12.61
CA ALA A 225 -9.27 -8.48 13.85
C ALA A 225 -10.23 -7.58 14.66
N GLY A 226 -10.22 -7.79 15.98
CA GLY A 226 -11.00 -7.02 16.94
C GLY A 226 -10.28 -5.76 17.41
N LEU A 227 -10.97 -4.98 18.25
CA LEU A 227 -10.41 -3.75 18.81
C LEU A 227 -9.09 -4.01 19.60
N GLY A 228 -9.00 -5.16 20.27
CA GLY A 228 -7.79 -5.53 21.03
C GLY A 228 -6.56 -5.69 20.14
N ASP A 229 -6.74 -6.24 18.95
CA ASP A 229 -5.65 -6.54 18.02
C ASP A 229 -5.12 -5.28 17.31
N ILE A 230 -6.02 -4.34 16.98
CA ILE A 230 -5.67 -3.10 16.27
C ILE A 230 -5.46 -1.91 17.22
N GLY A 231 -5.72 -2.10 18.53
CA GLY A 231 -5.70 -1.03 19.53
C GLY A 231 -4.40 -0.24 19.55
N VAL A 232 -3.27 -0.90 19.41
CA VAL A 232 -1.95 -0.26 19.36
C VAL A 232 -1.83 0.66 18.12
N ASN A 233 -2.29 0.21 16.96
CA ASN A 233 -2.27 1.02 15.74
C ASN A 233 -3.15 2.27 15.88
N LEU A 234 -4.36 2.12 16.46
CA LEU A 234 -5.27 3.24 16.72
C LEU A 234 -4.67 4.24 17.72
N LEU A 235 -4.03 3.74 18.79
CA LEU A 235 -3.37 4.58 19.78
C LEU A 235 -2.24 5.40 19.17
N ILE A 236 -1.43 4.80 18.30
CA ILE A 236 -0.37 5.50 17.59
C ILE A 236 -0.95 6.57 16.65
N LEU A 237 -2.06 6.29 15.94
CA LEU A 237 -2.74 7.29 15.11
C LEU A 237 -3.25 8.47 15.95
N VAL A 238 -3.83 8.22 17.13
CA VAL A 238 -4.22 9.28 18.07
C VAL A 238 -3.00 10.08 18.52
N GLY A 239 -1.88 9.41 18.81
CA GLY A 239 -0.62 10.06 19.13
C GLY A 239 -0.15 11.00 18.02
N PHE A 240 -0.16 10.57 16.75
CA PHE A 240 0.15 11.42 15.59
C PHE A 240 -0.78 12.64 15.52
N MET A 241 -2.09 12.42 15.65
CA MET A 241 -3.09 13.50 15.63
C MET A 241 -2.80 14.55 16.71
N VAL A 242 -2.53 14.13 17.95
CA VAL A 242 -2.25 15.03 19.07
C VAL A 242 -0.93 15.79 18.85
N VAL A 243 0.14 15.11 18.46
CA VAL A 243 1.44 15.72 18.20
C VAL A 243 1.34 16.75 17.07
N LEU A 244 0.73 16.39 15.94
CA LEU A 244 0.54 17.28 14.81
C LEU A 244 -0.36 18.48 15.17
N THR A 245 -1.41 18.28 15.98
CA THR A 245 -2.25 19.38 16.46
C THR A 245 -1.44 20.35 17.33
N MET A 246 -0.60 19.85 18.23
CA MET A 246 0.28 20.69 19.04
C MET A 246 1.29 21.45 18.17
N LEU A 247 1.88 20.80 17.18
CA LEU A 247 2.79 21.45 16.23
C LEU A 247 2.08 22.53 15.43
N ASN A 248 0.82 22.33 15.03
CA ASN A 248 0.01 23.35 14.36
C ASN A 248 -0.24 24.56 15.24
N ILE A 249 -0.61 24.37 16.53
CA ILE A 249 -0.80 25.48 17.48
C ILE A 249 0.49 26.27 17.68
N VAL A 250 1.62 25.59 17.77
CA VAL A 250 2.94 26.23 17.90
C VAL A 250 3.35 26.92 16.60
N GLY A 251 3.13 26.27 15.44
CA GLY A 251 3.43 26.81 14.11
C GLY A 251 2.70 28.13 13.83
N MET A 252 1.47 28.30 14.31
CA MET A 252 0.73 29.55 14.20
C MET A 252 1.38 30.74 14.92
N LYS A 253 2.37 30.52 15.80
CA LYS A 253 3.17 31.62 16.39
C LYS A 253 3.93 32.40 15.34
N ARG A 254 4.32 31.76 14.26
CA ARG A 254 5.10 32.38 13.17
C ARG A 254 4.31 33.46 12.41
N TYR A 255 2.97 33.36 12.38
CA TYR A 255 2.11 34.28 11.61
C TYR A 255 1.80 35.60 12.36
N ARG A 256 2.12 35.72 13.63
CA ARG A 256 1.88 36.93 14.44
C ARG A 256 3.06 37.89 14.47
N LYS A 257 4.11 37.70 13.66
CA LYS A 257 5.19 38.65 13.49
C LYS A 257 4.88 39.52 12.26
N VAL A 258 3.96 40.44 12.44
CA VAL A 258 3.83 41.68 11.69
C VAL A 258 3.65 42.78 12.72
#